data_345f5d785a263927f0aa3a3e7672b97f
#
_entry.id   345f5d785a263927f0aa3a3e7672b97f
#
_cell.length_a   1.000
_cell.length_b   1.000
_cell.length_c   1.000
_cell.angle_alpha   90.00
_cell.angle_beta   90.00
_cell.angle_gamma   90.00
#
_symmetry.space_group_name_H-M   'P 1'
#
loop_
_entity.id
_entity.type
_entity.pdbx_description
1 polymer ?
#
loop_
_entity_poly.entity_id
_entity_poly.type
_entity_poly.pdbx_seq_one_letter_code
_entity_poly.pdbx_strand_id
1 'polypeptide(L)'
;RYCNVSGGEEMIMYALDKLCVTYEHEKAFDDLVNPKTGEALRYDFYIPSKNLLIEYDGTQHTNPMSFSKSKENFLEYQYRDLVKNEYAKINDINLVRISYKIFGSKLLEYIKELVK
;
A
#
# COMPACT_ATOMS: atom_id res chain seq x y z
N ARG A 1 6.48 9.97 15.69
CA ARG A 1 5.17 9.67 15.17
C ARG A 1 5.17 8.91 13.82
N TYR A 2 6.17 9.12 12.99
CA TYR A 2 6.30 8.37 11.74
C TYR A 2 7.41 7.33 11.82
N CYS A 3 7.84 6.99 13.01
CA CYS A 3 9.04 6.18 13.19
C CYS A 3 8.92 4.75 12.66
N ASN A 4 7.70 4.24 12.50
CA ASN A 4 7.50 2.87 12.02
C ASN A 4 7.02 2.78 10.58
N VAL A 5 7.06 3.90 9.84
CA VAL A 5 6.64 3.89 8.44
C VAL A 5 7.87 4.11 7.56
N SER A 6 7.76 3.67 6.32
CA SER A 6 8.85 3.87 5.35
C SER A 6 8.90 5.33 4.93
N GLY A 7 10.02 5.73 4.34
CA GLY A 7 10.15 7.08 3.82
C GLY A 7 9.12 7.40 2.76
N GLY A 8 8.76 6.40 1.93
CA GLY A 8 7.75 6.59 0.91
C GLY A 8 6.36 6.81 1.50
N GLU A 9 6.01 6.02 2.52
CA GLU A 9 4.72 6.19 3.19
C GLU A 9 4.63 7.54 3.87
N GLU A 10 5.72 7.97 4.50
CA GLU A 10 5.78 9.27 5.14
C GLU A 10 5.54 10.39 4.14
N MET A 11 6.13 10.27 2.96
CA MET A 11 5.95 11.24 1.91
C MET A 11 4.51 11.29 1.40
N ILE A 12 3.88 10.12 1.28
CA ILE A 12 2.48 10.05 0.87
C ILE A 12 1.59 10.74 1.90
N MET A 13 1.85 10.49 3.18
CA MET A 13 1.10 11.15 4.26
C MET A 13 1.26 12.66 4.18
N TYR A 14 2.48 13.10 3.95
CA TYR A 14 2.74 14.53 3.80
C TYR A 14 1.96 15.13 2.63
N ALA A 15 1.98 14.44 1.50
CA ALA A 15 1.27 14.91 0.30
C ALA A 15 -0.23 15.02 0.55
N LEU A 16 -0.82 13.99 1.15
CA LEU A 16 -2.25 13.97 1.41
C LEU A 16 -2.64 15.06 2.41
N ASP A 17 -1.79 15.29 3.42
CA ASP A 17 -2.03 16.34 4.39
C ASP A 17 -1.99 17.71 3.72
N LYS A 18 -1.02 17.93 2.83
CA LYS A 18 -0.90 19.20 2.11
C LYS A 18 -2.09 19.44 1.20
N LEU A 19 -2.64 18.40 0.64
CA LEU A 19 -3.79 18.51 -0.25
C LEU A 19 -5.12 18.50 0.49
N CYS A 20 -5.06 18.42 1.82
CA CYS A 20 -6.24 18.40 2.67
C CYS A 20 -7.19 17.25 2.34
N VAL A 21 -6.61 16.10 2.01
CA VAL A 21 -7.37 14.90 1.68
C VAL A 21 -7.47 14.03 2.92
N THR A 22 -8.68 13.63 3.27
CA THR A 22 -8.90 12.73 4.39
C THR A 22 -8.54 11.31 3.95
N TYR A 23 -7.76 10.61 4.79
CA TYR A 23 -7.33 9.26 4.50
C TYR A 23 -7.22 8.44 5.77
N GLU A 24 -7.19 7.10 5.61
CA GLU A 24 -6.93 6.18 6.71
C GLU A 24 -5.60 5.48 6.42
N HIS A 25 -4.72 5.48 7.41
CA HIS A 25 -3.42 4.81 7.29
C HIS A 25 -3.54 3.39 7.85
N GLU A 26 -2.93 2.42 7.16
CA GLU A 26 -3.01 1.01 7.53
C GLU A 26 -4.47 0.54 7.63
N LYS A 27 -5.18 0.75 6.54
CA LYS A 27 -6.60 0.40 6.49
C LYS A 27 -6.82 -1.10 6.52
N ALA A 28 -7.62 -1.57 7.48
CA ALA A 28 -8.03 -2.97 7.58
C ALA A 28 -9.51 -3.09 7.27
N PHE A 29 -9.89 -4.26 6.80
CA PHE A 29 -11.29 -4.61 6.60
C PHE A 29 -11.56 -5.89 7.38
N ASP A 30 -12.75 -5.99 7.98
CA ASP A 30 -13.07 -7.11 8.84
C ASP A 30 -12.94 -8.47 8.14
N ASP A 31 -13.26 -8.50 6.86
CA ASP A 31 -13.25 -9.75 6.09
C ASP A 31 -12.03 -9.89 5.20
N LEU A 32 -11.02 -9.04 5.38
CA LEU A 32 -9.78 -9.16 4.61
C LEU A 32 -8.73 -9.85 5.46
N VAL A 33 -8.56 -11.14 5.21
CA VAL A 33 -7.58 -11.94 5.96
C VAL A 33 -6.82 -12.83 4.99
N ASN A 34 -5.64 -13.26 5.43
CA ASN A 34 -4.86 -14.25 4.71
C ASN A 34 -5.58 -15.59 4.85
N PRO A 35 -6.08 -16.18 3.76
CA PRO A 35 -6.85 -17.43 3.85
C PRO A 35 -6.08 -18.59 4.45
N LYS A 36 -4.76 -18.56 4.39
CA LYS A 36 -3.94 -19.65 4.93
C LYS A 36 -3.71 -19.53 6.43
N THR A 37 -3.63 -18.32 6.94
CA THR A 37 -3.25 -18.08 8.33
C THR A 37 -4.33 -17.43 9.17
N GLY A 38 -5.31 -16.80 8.53
CA GLY A 38 -6.33 -16.04 9.23
C GLY A 38 -5.85 -14.68 9.70
N GLU A 39 -4.60 -14.32 9.38
CA GLU A 39 -4.03 -13.06 9.79
C GLU A 39 -4.65 -11.89 9.03
N ALA A 40 -4.97 -10.82 9.75
CA ALA A 40 -5.53 -9.62 9.11
C ALA A 40 -4.53 -8.98 8.16
N LEU A 41 -5.02 -8.56 7.00
CA LEU A 41 -4.20 -7.86 6.02
C LEU A 41 -4.63 -6.42 5.96
N ARG A 42 -3.70 -5.52 5.63
CA ARG A 42 -3.97 -4.09 5.61
C ARG A 42 -3.40 -3.45 4.37
N TYR A 43 -4.08 -2.38 3.94
CA TYR A 43 -3.56 -1.53 2.88
C TYR A 43 -2.88 -0.33 3.51
N ASP A 44 -1.88 0.21 2.83
CA ASP A 44 -1.15 1.34 3.37
C ASP A 44 -2.04 2.55 3.58
N PHE A 45 -2.89 2.86 2.59
CA PHE A 45 -3.78 4.03 2.68
C PHE A 45 -5.11 3.75 2.02
N TYR A 46 -6.15 4.38 2.56
CA TYR A 46 -7.47 4.36 1.95
C TYR A 46 -8.02 5.79 1.95
N ILE A 47 -8.49 6.22 0.79
CA ILE A 47 -9.07 7.56 0.63
C ILE A 47 -10.57 7.38 0.38
N PRO A 48 -11.39 7.55 1.43
CA PRO A 48 -12.84 7.27 1.32
C PRO A 48 -13.54 8.08 0.22
N SER A 49 -13.18 9.35 0.08
CA SER A 49 -13.85 10.21 -0.90
C SER A 49 -13.63 9.76 -2.33
N LYS A 50 -12.58 8.97 -2.57
CA LYS A 50 -12.25 8.47 -3.90
C LYS A 50 -12.46 6.97 -4.03
N ASN A 51 -12.85 6.31 -2.92
CA ASN A 51 -12.91 4.85 -2.87
C ASN A 51 -11.62 4.25 -3.44
N LEU A 52 -10.49 4.75 -2.93
CA LEU A 52 -9.17 4.45 -3.48
C LEU A 52 -8.24 3.92 -2.41
N LEU A 53 -7.66 2.76 -2.69
CA LEU A 53 -6.64 2.15 -1.84
C LEU A 53 -5.28 2.41 -2.48
N ILE A 54 -4.29 2.71 -1.66
CA ILE A 54 -2.92 2.95 -2.12
C ILE A 54 -1.97 2.03 -1.38
N GLU A 55 -1.11 1.35 -2.13
CA GLU A 55 -0.02 0.53 -1.61
C GLU A 55 1.29 1.09 -2.13
N TYR A 56 2.26 1.28 -1.26
CA TYR A 56 3.58 1.71 -1.67
C TYR A 56 4.52 0.51 -1.65
N ASP A 57 4.93 0.06 -2.83
CA ASP A 57 5.74 -1.14 -2.96
C ASP A 57 7.21 -0.85 -2.75
N GLY A 58 7.79 -1.46 -1.70
CA GLY A 58 9.22 -1.35 -1.44
C GLY A 58 10.01 -2.33 -2.28
N THR A 59 11.33 -2.27 -2.16
CA THR A 59 12.22 -3.11 -2.94
C THR A 59 12.00 -4.60 -2.71
N GLN A 60 11.69 -4.98 -1.48
CA GLN A 60 11.52 -6.40 -1.16
C GLN A 60 10.28 -7.01 -1.82
N HIS A 61 9.36 -6.21 -2.30
CA HIS A 61 8.17 -6.73 -2.98
C HIS A 61 8.45 -7.12 -4.42
N THR A 62 9.54 -6.62 -5.00
CA THR A 62 9.81 -6.81 -6.42
C THR A 62 11.10 -7.58 -6.69
N ASN A 63 11.93 -7.78 -5.68
CA ASN A 63 13.24 -8.42 -5.87
C ASN A 63 13.48 -9.43 -4.76
N PRO A 64 13.41 -10.74 -5.06
CA PRO A 64 13.64 -11.76 -4.04
C PRO A 64 15.02 -11.70 -3.43
N MET A 65 15.98 -11.14 -4.13
CA MET A 65 17.35 -11.02 -3.61
C MET A 65 17.45 -10.01 -2.49
N SER A 66 16.42 -9.17 -2.33
CA SER A 66 16.37 -8.19 -1.25
C SER A 66 16.09 -8.83 0.10
N PHE A 67 15.56 -10.05 0.11
CA PHE A 67 15.24 -10.75 1.35
C PHE A 67 16.49 -11.45 1.87
N SER A 68 16.81 -11.17 3.11
CA SER A 68 17.94 -11.84 3.75
C SER A 68 17.61 -13.28 4.09
N LYS A 69 16.33 -13.61 4.14
CA LYS A 69 15.92 -14.93 4.55
C LYS A 69 15.77 -15.89 3.39
N SER A 70 14.64 -15.94 2.76
CA SER A 70 14.46 -16.97 1.76
C SER A 70 13.46 -16.57 0.70
N LYS A 71 13.46 -17.37 -0.34
CA LYS A 71 12.50 -17.30 -1.40
C LYS A 71 11.08 -17.47 -0.87
N GLU A 72 10.92 -18.24 0.21
CA GLU A 72 9.62 -18.48 0.82
C GLU A 72 8.99 -17.18 1.34
N ASN A 73 9.80 -16.31 1.96
CA ASN A 73 9.29 -15.04 2.44
C ASN A 73 8.81 -14.17 1.28
N PHE A 74 9.53 -14.21 0.16
CA PHE A 74 9.13 -13.46 -1.02
C PHE A 74 7.79 -13.96 -1.56
N LEU A 75 7.62 -15.30 -1.61
CA LEU A 75 6.38 -15.89 -2.06
C LEU A 75 5.20 -15.56 -1.13
N GLU A 76 5.47 -15.48 0.17
CA GLU A 76 4.46 -15.07 1.13
C GLU A 76 3.97 -13.65 0.85
N TYR A 77 4.88 -12.74 0.57
CA TYR A 77 4.51 -11.38 0.23
C TYR A 77 3.70 -11.32 -1.05
N GLN A 78 4.12 -12.10 -2.06
CA GLN A 78 3.39 -12.15 -3.31
C GLN A 78 1.97 -12.69 -3.12
N TYR A 79 1.82 -13.68 -2.26
CA TYR A 79 0.52 -14.26 -1.98
C TYR A 79 -0.40 -13.25 -1.29
N ARG A 80 0.14 -12.53 -0.32
CA ARG A 80 -0.63 -11.48 0.37
C ARG A 80 -1.06 -10.39 -0.61
N ASP A 81 -0.15 -10.00 -1.49
CA ASP A 81 -0.48 -8.98 -2.49
C ASP A 81 -1.58 -9.46 -3.41
N LEU A 82 -1.53 -10.73 -3.80
CA LEU A 82 -2.58 -11.32 -4.65
C LEU A 82 -3.94 -11.29 -3.94
N VAL A 83 -3.96 -11.67 -2.68
CA VAL A 83 -5.20 -11.65 -1.90
C VAL A 83 -5.75 -10.24 -1.82
N LYS A 84 -4.89 -9.27 -1.58
CA LYS A 84 -5.30 -7.86 -1.49
C LYS A 84 -5.81 -7.34 -2.83
N ASN A 85 -5.16 -7.73 -3.93
CA ASN A 85 -5.61 -7.34 -5.27
C ASN A 85 -7.01 -7.88 -5.56
N GLU A 86 -7.22 -9.16 -5.25
CA GLU A 86 -8.51 -9.81 -5.48
C GLU A 86 -9.61 -9.22 -4.61
N TYR A 87 -9.28 -8.92 -3.36
CA TYR A 87 -10.26 -8.33 -2.44
C TYR A 87 -10.76 -6.99 -2.97
N ALA A 88 -9.83 -6.13 -3.40
CA ALA A 88 -10.20 -4.82 -3.93
C ALA A 88 -11.07 -4.98 -5.17
N LYS A 89 -10.71 -5.92 -6.04
CA LYS A 89 -11.45 -6.15 -7.26
C LYS A 89 -12.87 -6.65 -6.99
N ILE A 90 -12.99 -7.62 -6.09
CA ILE A 90 -14.30 -8.20 -5.74
C ILE A 90 -15.21 -7.16 -5.11
N ASN A 91 -14.65 -6.27 -4.30
CA ASN A 91 -15.42 -5.27 -3.59
C ASN A 91 -15.52 -3.94 -4.34
N ASP A 92 -15.05 -3.92 -5.59
CA ASP A 92 -15.14 -2.76 -6.46
C ASP A 92 -14.49 -1.51 -5.85
N ILE A 93 -13.32 -1.71 -5.27
CA ILE A 93 -12.52 -0.62 -4.72
C ILE A 93 -11.30 -0.44 -5.61
N ASN A 94 -11.00 0.81 -5.95
CA ASN A 94 -9.82 1.10 -6.77
C ASN A 94 -8.55 0.88 -5.94
N LEU A 95 -7.57 0.19 -6.52
CA LEU A 95 -6.29 -0.06 -5.87
C LEU A 95 -5.16 0.41 -6.76
N VAL A 96 -4.31 1.26 -6.23
CA VAL A 96 -3.14 1.77 -6.93
C VAL A 96 -1.89 1.34 -6.18
N ARG A 97 -0.94 0.76 -6.90
CA ARG A 97 0.36 0.39 -6.34
C ARG A 97 1.40 1.35 -6.86
N ILE A 98 2.12 1.98 -5.95
CA ILE A 98 3.14 2.95 -6.30
C ILE A 98 4.50 2.32 -6.08
N SER A 99 5.31 2.28 -7.14
CA SER A 99 6.64 1.69 -7.08
C SER A 99 7.58 2.53 -6.21
N TYR A 100 8.48 1.85 -5.49
CA TYR A 100 9.51 2.53 -4.72
C TYR A 100 10.39 3.44 -5.58
N LYS A 101 10.37 3.23 -6.89
CA LYS A 101 11.12 4.06 -7.82
C LYS A 101 10.56 5.46 -7.96
N ILE A 102 9.30 5.64 -7.55
CA ILE A 102 8.67 6.95 -7.55
C ILE A 102 8.83 7.54 -6.15
N PHE A 103 9.62 8.60 -6.04
CA PHE A 103 9.89 9.22 -4.74
C PHE A 103 10.14 10.71 -4.90
N GLY A 104 10.21 11.42 -3.78
CA GLY A 104 10.47 12.85 -3.78
C GLY A 104 9.38 13.63 -4.47
N SER A 105 9.77 14.63 -5.27
CA SER A 105 8.82 15.48 -5.95
C SER A 105 7.96 14.71 -6.94
N LYS A 106 8.50 13.66 -7.52
CA LYS A 106 7.73 12.83 -8.44
C LYS A 106 6.57 12.14 -7.73
N LEU A 107 6.81 11.69 -6.50
CA LEU A 107 5.78 11.05 -5.71
C LEU A 107 4.69 12.06 -5.33
N LEU A 108 5.10 13.27 -4.97
CA LEU A 108 4.14 14.33 -4.65
C LEU A 108 3.24 14.63 -5.84
N GLU A 109 3.82 14.74 -7.03
CA GLU A 109 3.04 15.00 -8.23
C GLU A 109 2.09 13.83 -8.54
N TYR A 110 2.56 12.61 -8.35
CA TYR A 110 1.75 11.43 -8.59
C TYR A 110 0.52 11.43 -7.69
N ILE A 111 0.73 11.68 -6.39
CA ILE A 111 -0.38 11.71 -5.43
C ILE A 111 -1.36 12.83 -5.79
N LYS A 112 -0.83 13.98 -6.18
CA LYS A 112 -1.67 15.11 -6.57
C LYS A 112 -2.61 14.74 -7.72
N GLU A 113 -2.09 14.00 -8.70
CA GLU A 113 -2.91 13.56 -9.83
C GLU A 113 -3.95 12.51 -9.41
N LEU A 114 -3.57 11.63 -8.50
CA LEU A 114 -4.49 10.58 -8.04
C LEU A 114 -5.73 11.13 -7.34
N VAL A 115 -5.56 12.19 -6.57
CA VAL A 115 -6.65 12.72 -5.74
C VAL A 115 -7.28 13.98 -6.32
N LYS A 116 -6.94 14.28 -7.52
CA LYS A 116 -7.43 15.47 -8.22
C LYS A 116 -8.95 15.50 -8.39
#